data_798242bf9f2dcc18d486f88b23b1e031
#
_entry.id   798242bf9f2dcc18d486f88b23b1e031
#
_cell.length_a   1.000
_cell.length_b   1.000
_cell.length_c   1.000
_cell.angle_alpha   90.00
_cell.angle_beta   90.00
_cell.angle_gamma   90.00
#
_symmetry.space_group_name_H-M   'P 1'
#
loop_
_entity.id
_entity.type
_entity.pdbx_description
1 polymer ?
#
loop_
_entity_poly.entity_id
_entity_poly.type
_entity_poly.pdbx_seq_one_letter_code
_entity_poly.pdbx_strand_id
1 'polypeptide(L)'
;MADIEFLKRIKSLVVLSIFSKPDLKDLLVLKGGNLLDLVFQLSGRSSVDVDLSMDEVIDNDLLSELVKDAVIGRFAKEGYFVFDFNFRDVPPKLSEDMKDFWGGYKIDFKIIGEEDCKKFEGDIEKIRRNALKVGGNESTKFKVDISRHEYCDEKEAFEFEGIEIFGYSTSVFVAEKLRAICQQMPEYVEVVKSHPSPRARDFVDIHIIASHYGISFDQSFFATLEKVFGKKRVPISLLDSVKESYDFHIAGFEGVRDTVLHDFDLQEFKFYFDYVVSACKDLESLRNK
;
A
#
# COMPACT_ATOMS: atom_id res chain seq x y z
N MET A 1 13.88 -16.39 11.66
CA MET A 1 13.38 -15.35 10.74
C MET A 1 12.63 -16.05 9.62
N ALA A 2 11.44 -15.56 9.25
CA ALA A 2 10.79 -16.07 8.05
C ALA A 2 11.70 -15.81 6.85
N ASP A 3 11.79 -16.78 5.95
CA ASP A 3 12.60 -16.66 4.74
C ASP A 3 12.05 -15.50 3.88
N ILE A 4 12.89 -14.53 3.56
CA ILE A 4 12.51 -13.33 2.78
C ILE A 4 11.96 -13.75 1.41
N GLU A 5 12.55 -14.76 0.78
CA GLU A 5 12.09 -15.29 -0.51
C GLU A 5 10.71 -15.93 -0.38
N PHE A 6 10.47 -16.65 0.71
CA PHE A 6 9.15 -17.21 0.99
C PHE A 6 8.09 -16.11 1.17
N LEU A 7 8.39 -15.06 1.93
CA LEU A 7 7.47 -13.93 2.09
C LEU A 7 7.21 -13.20 0.76
N LYS A 8 8.23 -13.01 -0.08
CA LYS A 8 8.06 -12.47 -1.43
C LYS A 8 7.14 -13.37 -2.27
N ARG A 9 7.33 -14.70 -2.21
CA ARG A 9 6.46 -15.63 -2.92
C ARG A 9 5.01 -15.53 -2.47
N ILE A 10 4.74 -15.45 -1.17
CA ILE A 10 3.37 -15.29 -0.65
C ILE A 10 2.73 -13.98 -1.14
N LYS A 11 3.47 -12.87 -1.14
CA LYS A 11 3.01 -11.59 -1.72
C LYS A 11 2.66 -11.73 -3.20
N SER A 12 3.57 -12.32 -3.98
CA SER A 12 3.32 -12.59 -5.41
C SER A 12 2.04 -13.40 -5.61
N LEU A 13 1.83 -14.45 -4.81
CA LEU A 13 0.62 -15.27 -4.92
C LEU A 13 -0.66 -14.48 -4.65
N VAL A 14 -0.65 -13.54 -3.69
CA VAL A 14 -1.80 -12.68 -3.43
C VAL A 14 -2.07 -11.75 -4.61
N VAL A 15 -1.05 -11.07 -5.13
CA VAL A 15 -1.18 -10.20 -6.30
C VAL A 15 -1.71 -11.00 -7.50
N LEU A 16 -1.11 -12.14 -7.79
CA LEU A 16 -1.55 -13.02 -8.88
C LEU A 16 -2.97 -13.55 -8.67
N SER A 17 -3.38 -13.84 -7.42
CA SER A 17 -4.75 -14.26 -7.10
C SER A 17 -5.77 -13.23 -7.56
N ILE A 18 -5.53 -11.97 -7.19
CA ILE A 18 -6.41 -10.84 -7.44
C ILE A 18 -6.48 -10.53 -8.94
N PHE A 19 -5.33 -10.32 -9.56
CA PHE A 19 -5.27 -9.88 -10.96
C PHE A 19 -5.53 -10.99 -11.99
N SER A 20 -5.59 -12.25 -11.58
CA SER A 20 -6.07 -13.35 -12.42
C SER A 20 -7.60 -13.43 -12.57
N LYS A 21 -8.35 -12.63 -11.79
CA LYS A 21 -9.81 -12.58 -11.84
C LYS A 21 -10.25 -11.30 -12.55
N PRO A 22 -10.97 -11.39 -13.69
CA PRO A 22 -11.37 -10.19 -14.44
C PRO A 22 -12.10 -9.15 -13.57
N ASP A 23 -13.08 -9.59 -12.77
CA ASP A 23 -13.88 -8.71 -11.91
C ASP A 23 -13.04 -7.95 -10.87
N LEU A 24 -11.97 -8.55 -10.37
CA LEU A 24 -11.06 -7.91 -9.42
C LEU A 24 -9.98 -7.08 -10.12
N LYS A 25 -9.48 -7.55 -11.26
CA LYS A 25 -8.44 -6.88 -12.04
C LYS A 25 -8.86 -5.48 -12.47
N ASP A 26 -10.10 -5.33 -12.95
CA ASP A 26 -10.60 -4.05 -13.41
C ASP A 26 -10.89 -3.08 -12.27
N LEU A 27 -11.26 -3.62 -11.10
CA LEU A 27 -11.65 -2.87 -9.92
C LEU A 27 -10.48 -2.41 -9.07
N LEU A 28 -9.40 -3.20 -8.97
CA LEU A 28 -8.31 -2.98 -8.01
C LEU A 28 -7.03 -2.52 -8.69
N VAL A 29 -6.26 -1.67 -8.00
CA VAL A 29 -4.99 -1.12 -8.46
C VAL A 29 -3.92 -1.36 -7.38
N LEU A 30 -2.80 -1.96 -7.77
CA LEU A 30 -1.67 -2.18 -6.86
C LEU A 30 -0.98 -0.86 -6.53
N LYS A 31 -0.65 -0.66 -5.25
CA LYS A 31 0.05 0.53 -4.77
C LYS A 31 1.12 0.21 -3.72
N GLY A 32 1.68 1.26 -3.15
CA GLY A 32 2.56 1.17 -1.97
C GLY A 32 3.86 0.44 -2.23
N GLY A 33 4.43 -0.12 -1.16
CA GLY A 33 5.72 -0.80 -1.21
C GLY A 33 5.75 -2.03 -2.11
N ASN A 34 4.60 -2.66 -2.38
CA ASN A 34 4.54 -3.82 -3.26
C ASN A 34 4.68 -3.44 -4.74
N LEU A 35 4.12 -2.30 -5.15
CA LEU A 35 4.35 -1.79 -6.50
C LEU A 35 5.84 -1.47 -6.70
N LEU A 36 6.49 -0.88 -5.67
CA LEU A 36 7.93 -0.59 -5.65
C LEU A 36 8.77 -1.87 -5.74
N ASP A 37 8.42 -2.90 -4.96
CA ASP A 37 9.19 -4.14 -4.82
C ASP A 37 8.96 -5.10 -5.99
N LEU A 38 7.70 -5.38 -6.33
CA LEU A 38 7.36 -6.43 -7.29
C LEU A 38 7.39 -5.94 -8.74
N VAL A 39 7.03 -4.69 -8.99
CA VAL A 39 6.87 -4.14 -10.35
C VAL A 39 8.07 -3.29 -10.73
N PHE A 40 8.35 -2.24 -9.94
CA PHE A 40 9.47 -1.34 -10.27
C PHE A 40 10.83 -1.91 -9.92
N GLN A 41 10.90 -2.93 -9.06
CA GLN A 41 12.14 -3.59 -8.62
C GLN A 41 13.16 -2.58 -8.04
N LEU A 42 12.67 -1.52 -7.44
CA LEU A 42 13.46 -0.40 -6.88
C LEU A 42 13.44 -0.38 -5.36
N SER A 43 12.77 -1.35 -4.72
CA SER A 43 12.66 -1.35 -3.28
C SER A 43 13.99 -1.72 -2.62
N GLY A 44 14.57 -0.76 -1.93
CA GLY A 44 15.69 -1.02 -1.00
C GLY A 44 15.23 -1.65 0.31
N ARG A 45 13.94 -2.00 0.46
CA ARG A 45 13.34 -2.54 1.68
C ARG A 45 12.20 -3.53 1.41
N SER A 46 11.91 -4.40 2.38
CA SER A 46 10.81 -5.35 2.29
C SER A 46 9.49 -4.73 2.80
N SER A 47 8.43 -4.79 2.00
CA SER A 47 7.05 -4.61 2.45
C SER A 47 6.45 -5.96 2.80
N VAL A 48 5.64 -6.06 3.84
CA VAL A 48 5.05 -7.34 4.28
C VAL A 48 3.60 -7.49 3.83
N ASP A 49 2.84 -6.41 3.89
CA ASP A 49 1.40 -6.38 3.57
C ASP A 49 1.20 -6.00 2.10
N VAL A 50 0.11 -6.43 1.46
CA VAL A 50 -0.27 -6.01 0.10
C VAL A 50 -1.24 -4.85 0.18
N ASP A 51 -0.90 -3.75 -0.51
CA ASP A 51 -1.70 -2.52 -0.56
C ASP A 51 -2.37 -2.37 -1.92
N LEU A 52 -3.67 -2.18 -1.92
CA LEU A 52 -4.51 -1.97 -3.10
C LEU A 52 -5.35 -0.70 -2.96
N SER A 53 -5.75 -0.16 -4.09
CA SER A 53 -6.66 0.97 -4.20
C SER A 53 -7.86 0.62 -5.05
N MET A 54 -8.99 1.27 -4.77
CA MET A 54 -10.17 1.26 -5.61
C MET A 54 -10.89 2.62 -5.53
N ASP A 55 -11.56 2.98 -6.62
CA ASP A 55 -12.41 4.18 -6.67
C ASP A 55 -13.89 3.80 -6.66
N GLU A 56 -14.26 2.71 -7.31
CA GLU A 56 -15.64 2.27 -7.48
C GLU A 56 -16.27 1.76 -6.18
N VAL A 57 -17.59 1.89 -6.10
CA VAL A 57 -18.39 1.31 -5.01
C VAL A 57 -18.90 -0.05 -5.45
N ILE A 58 -18.59 -1.07 -4.67
CA ILE A 58 -19.06 -2.45 -4.85
C ILE A 58 -19.71 -2.92 -3.56
N ASP A 59 -20.61 -3.86 -3.65
CA ASP A 59 -21.17 -4.54 -2.49
C ASP A 59 -20.08 -5.27 -1.69
N ASN A 60 -20.07 -5.06 -0.37
CA ASN A 60 -19.01 -5.56 0.51
C ASN A 60 -18.95 -7.10 0.54
N ASP A 61 -20.11 -7.75 0.55
CA ASP A 61 -20.19 -9.22 0.62
C ASP A 61 -19.68 -9.81 -0.70
N LEU A 62 -20.06 -9.21 -1.83
CA LEU A 62 -19.58 -9.61 -3.15
C LEU A 62 -18.05 -9.43 -3.27
N LEU A 63 -17.50 -8.29 -2.86
CA LEU A 63 -16.05 -8.08 -2.90
C LEU A 63 -15.32 -9.10 -2.01
N SER A 64 -15.84 -9.34 -0.80
CA SER A 64 -15.29 -10.32 0.13
C SER A 64 -15.26 -11.73 -0.47
N GLU A 65 -16.35 -12.17 -1.10
CA GLU A 65 -16.43 -13.48 -1.77
C GLU A 65 -15.46 -13.57 -2.93
N LEU A 66 -15.41 -12.57 -3.81
CA LEU A 66 -14.50 -12.56 -4.97
C LEU A 66 -13.04 -12.66 -4.54
N VAL A 67 -12.61 -11.86 -3.56
CA VAL A 67 -11.23 -11.89 -3.07
C VAL A 67 -10.92 -13.21 -2.37
N LYS A 68 -11.83 -13.72 -1.53
CA LYS A 68 -11.67 -14.99 -0.83
C LYS A 68 -11.50 -16.14 -1.82
N ASP A 69 -12.37 -16.24 -2.82
CA ASP A 69 -12.33 -17.30 -3.83
C ASP A 69 -11.06 -17.21 -4.69
N ALA A 70 -10.64 -16.00 -5.04
CA ALA A 70 -9.40 -15.77 -5.77
C ALA A 70 -8.18 -16.28 -4.97
N VAL A 71 -8.08 -15.88 -3.70
CA VAL A 71 -6.97 -16.27 -2.82
C VAL A 71 -6.97 -17.78 -2.57
N ILE A 72 -8.11 -18.35 -2.14
CA ILE A 72 -8.21 -19.80 -1.87
C ILE A 72 -7.85 -20.60 -3.12
N GLY A 73 -8.42 -20.24 -4.29
CA GLY A 73 -8.20 -20.97 -5.53
C GLY A 73 -6.75 -20.92 -6.03
N ARG A 74 -6.05 -19.79 -5.86
CA ARG A 74 -4.64 -19.68 -6.24
C ARG A 74 -3.72 -20.40 -5.28
N PHE A 75 -3.91 -20.21 -3.98
CA PHE A 75 -3.09 -20.84 -2.96
C PHE A 75 -3.22 -22.35 -2.96
N ALA A 76 -4.41 -22.89 -3.22
CA ALA A 76 -4.61 -24.33 -3.36
C ALA A 76 -3.79 -24.94 -4.51
N LYS A 77 -3.67 -24.23 -5.64
CA LYS A 77 -2.83 -24.67 -6.79
C LYS A 77 -1.33 -24.73 -6.45
N GLU A 78 -0.92 -23.98 -5.44
CA GLU A 78 0.46 -23.91 -4.96
C GLU A 78 0.69 -24.81 -3.73
N GLY A 79 -0.28 -25.66 -3.37
CA GLY A 79 -0.19 -26.62 -2.27
C GLY A 79 -0.39 -26.01 -0.88
N TYR A 80 -1.08 -24.87 -0.78
CA TYR A 80 -1.42 -24.24 0.49
C TYR A 80 -2.92 -24.29 0.77
N PHE A 81 -3.27 -24.56 2.02
CA PHE A 81 -4.61 -24.41 2.55
C PHE A 81 -4.77 -23.06 3.24
N VAL A 82 -5.74 -22.26 2.81
CA VAL A 82 -6.09 -20.95 3.37
C VAL A 82 -7.20 -21.11 4.39
N PHE A 83 -7.03 -20.51 5.56
CA PHE A 83 -8.02 -20.56 6.64
C PHE A 83 -8.02 -19.28 7.49
N ASP A 84 -8.95 -19.17 8.41
CA ASP A 84 -9.18 -17.96 9.23
C ASP A 84 -9.23 -16.69 8.37
N PHE A 85 -9.87 -16.76 7.18
CA PHE A 85 -10.06 -15.60 6.31
C PHE A 85 -11.06 -14.63 6.94
N ASN A 86 -10.65 -13.39 7.07
CA ASN A 86 -11.44 -12.31 7.66
C ASN A 86 -11.38 -11.07 6.76
N PHE A 87 -12.56 -10.50 6.47
CA PHE A 87 -12.73 -9.29 5.70
C PHE A 87 -13.51 -8.29 6.56
N ARG A 88 -13.04 -7.05 6.67
CA ARG A 88 -13.70 -6.03 7.50
C ARG A 88 -13.50 -4.62 6.98
N ASP A 89 -14.48 -3.77 7.22
CA ASP A 89 -14.38 -2.33 6.99
C ASP A 89 -13.36 -1.66 7.91
N VAL A 90 -12.66 -0.65 7.39
CA VAL A 90 -11.74 0.20 8.15
C VAL A 90 -11.96 1.66 7.75
N PRO A 91 -12.32 2.50 8.72
CA PRO A 91 -12.74 2.19 10.10
C PRO A 91 -14.06 1.41 10.15
N PRO A 92 -14.35 0.67 11.24
CA PRO A 92 -15.60 -0.13 11.35
C PRO A 92 -16.89 0.71 11.30
N LYS A 93 -16.78 1.99 11.62
CA LYS A 93 -17.89 2.96 11.53
C LYS A 93 -17.35 4.25 10.94
N LEU A 94 -17.99 4.74 9.90
CA LEU A 94 -17.77 6.05 9.30
C LEU A 94 -18.94 6.96 9.59
N SER A 95 -18.67 8.23 9.89
CA SER A 95 -19.68 9.27 9.91
C SER A 95 -20.19 9.56 8.50
N GLU A 96 -21.42 10.04 8.36
CA GLU A 96 -22.05 10.27 7.05
C GLU A 96 -21.22 11.21 6.15
N ASP A 97 -20.61 12.24 6.75
CA ASP A 97 -19.76 13.24 6.06
C ASP A 97 -18.45 12.67 5.52
N MET A 98 -18.02 11.48 5.99
CA MET A 98 -16.78 10.83 5.56
C MET A 98 -16.99 9.70 4.55
N LYS A 99 -18.20 9.18 4.40
CA LYS A 99 -18.47 7.99 3.57
C LYS A 99 -18.07 8.15 2.11
N ASP A 100 -18.12 9.37 1.60
CA ASP A 100 -17.88 9.68 0.18
C ASP A 100 -16.40 9.84 -0.18
N PHE A 101 -15.48 9.88 0.81
CA PHE A 101 -14.07 10.12 0.54
C PHE A 101 -13.12 9.30 1.42
N TRP A 102 -13.63 8.58 2.42
CA TRP A 102 -12.80 7.87 3.39
C TRP A 102 -13.20 6.41 3.53
N GLY A 103 -12.27 5.57 3.96
CA GLY A 103 -12.50 4.17 4.30
C GLY A 103 -11.78 3.20 3.39
N GLY A 104 -11.94 1.95 3.70
CA GLY A 104 -11.32 0.83 3.00
C GLY A 104 -11.67 -0.49 3.65
N TYR A 105 -10.94 -1.52 3.26
CA TYR A 105 -11.09 -2.86 3.80
C TYR A 105 -9.75 -3.40 4.27
N LYS A 106 -9.79 -4.18 5.34
CA LYS A 106 -8.67 -5.02 5.77
C LYS A 106 -9.04 -6.47 5.67
N ILE A 107 -8.17 -7.21 5.03
CA ILE A 107 -8.27 -8.64 4.89
C ILE A 107 -7.11 -9.25 5.64
N ASP A 108 -7.37 -10.26 6.44
CA ASP A 108 -6.33 -11.11 7.01
C ASP A 108 -6.71 -12.59 6.86
N PHE A 109 -5.72 -13.44 6.62
CA PHE A 109 -5.87 -14.87 6.52
C PHE A 109 -4.60 -15.59 6.97
N LYS A 110 -4.71 -16.89 7.17
CA LYS A 110 -3.59 -17.77 7.50
C LYS A 110 -3.45 -18.85 6.46
N ILE A 111 -2.25 -19.40 6.36
CA ILE A 111 -1.96 -20.52 5.47
C ILE A 111 -1.20 -21.63 6.20
N ILE A 112 -1.36 -22.84 5.69
CA ILE A 112 -0.57 -24.03 6.06
C ILE A 112 -0.33 -24.84 4.79
N GLY A 113 0.74 -25.63 4.73
CA GLY A 113 0.93 -26.59 3.66
C GLY A 113 -0.24 -27.60 3.59
N GLU A 114 -0.71 -27.91 2.40
CA GLU A 114 -1.87 -28.82 2.22
C GLU A 114 -1.61 -30.22 2.80
N GLU A 115 -0.39 -30.75 2.66
CA GLU A 115 0.00 -32.03 3.23
C GLU A 115 -0.04 -32.04 4.75
N ASP A 116 0.43 -30.94 5.38
CA ASP A 116 0.38 -30.82 6.84
C ASP A 116 -1.05 -30.63 7.32
N CYS A 117 -1.87 -29.88 6.59
CA CYS A 117 -3.29 -29.76 6.88
C CYS A 117 -3.99 -31.11 6.90
N LYS A 118 -3.74 -31.99 5.92
CA LYS A 118 -4.31 -33.35 5.83
C LYS A 118 -3.93 -34.20 7.02
N LYS A 119 -2.72 -34.07 7.57
CA LYS A 119 -2.26 -34.82 8.77
C LYS A 119 -3.09 -34.52 10.03
N PHE A 120 -3.72 -33.36 10.07
CA PHE A 120 -4.50 -32.93 11.24
C PHE A 120 -5.99 -33.28 11.14
N GLU A 121 -6.42 -34.00 10.09
CA GLU A 121 -7.77 -34.57 9.94
C GLU A 121 -8.91 -33.56 10.24
N GLY A 122 -8.71 -32.28 9.92
CA GLY A 122 -9.68 -31.21 10.16
C GLY A 122 -9.67 -30.62 11.57
N ASP A 123 -8.74 -31.00 12.45
CA ASP A 123 -8.54 -30.37 13.76
C ASP A 123 -8.02 -28.93 13.57
N ILE A 124 -8.95 -27.99 13.59
CA ILE A 124 -8.66 -26.56 13.34
C ILE A 124 -7.67 -25.97 14.36
N GLU A 125 -7.67 -26.44 15.60
CA GLU A 125 -6.75 -25.94 16.62
C GLU A 125 -5.31 -26.42 16.36
N LYS A 126 -5.13 -27.63 15.84
CA LYS A 126 -3.82 -28.08 15.39
C LYS A 126 -3.37 -27.34 14.15
N ILE A 127 -4.27 -27.11 13.18
CA ILE A 127 -4.00 -26.32 11.98
C ILE A 127 -3.54 -24.91 12.38
N ARG A 128 -4.24 -24.24 13.30
CA ARG A 128 -3.88 -22.90 13.79
C ARG A 128 -2.50 -22.83 14.44
N ARG A 129 -2.12 -23.85 15.23
CA ARG A 129 -0.80 -23.91 15.89
C ARG A 129 0.35 -24.12 14.90
N ASN A 130 0.07 -24.72 13.75
CA ASN A 130 1.06 -25.05 12.73
C ASN A 130 0.97 -24.11 11.51
N ALA A 131 0.24 -23.01 11.62
CA ALA A 131 0.17 -21.98 10.56
C ALA A 131 1.55 -21.42 10.22
N LEU A 132 1.80 -21.20 8.94
CA LEU A 132 3.05 -20.65 8.46
C LEU A 132 3.20 -19.18 8.89
N LYS A 133 4.42 -18.76 9.19
CA LYS A 133 4.75 -17.38 9.52
C LYS A 133 4.89 -16.60 8.24
N VAL A 134 3.92 -15.74 7.94
CA VAL A 134 3.80 -15.01 6.66
C VAL A 134 3.64 -13.50 6.82
N GLY A 135 3.59 -13.02 8.05
CA GLY A 135 3.44 -11.61 8.36
C GLY A 135 4.65 -11.02 9.10
N GLY A 136 4.65 -9.71 9.27
CA GLY A 136 5.66 -9.01 10.06
C GLY A 136 5.72 -9.53 11.50
N ASN A 137 6.90 -9.43 12.12
CA ASN A 137 7.16 -9.92 13.49
C ASN A 137 6.75 -11.39 13.70
N GLU A 138 7.05 -12.23 12.71
CA GLU A 138 6.71 -13.67 12.74
C GLU A 138 5.21 -13.98 12.88
N SER A 139 4.34 -13.05 12.49
CA SER A 139 2.89 -13.26 12.48
C SER A 139 2.51 -14.39 11.51
N THR A 140 1.55 -15.21 11.92
CA THR A 140 0.92 -16.19 11.04
C THR A 140 -0.18 -15.60 10.15
N LYS A 141 -0.53 -14.32 10.34
CA LYS A 141 -1.52 -13.61 9.54
C LYS A 141 -0.85 -12.85 8.40
N PHE A 142 -1.26 -13.14 7.18
CA PHE A 142 -1.00 -12.28 6.03
C PHE A 142 -2.08 -11.20 5.95
N LYS A 143 -1.69 -10.00 5.50
CA LYS A 143 -2.61 -8.86 5.44
C LYS A 143 -2.68 -8.28 4.04
N VAL A 144 -3.89 -7.86 3.67
CA VAL A 144 -4.17 -7.08 2.46
C VAL A 144 -5.02 -5.89 2.87
N ASP A 145 -4.58 -4.70 2.49
CA ASP A 145 -5.29 -3.45 2.73
C ASP A 145 -5.83 -2.91 1.40
N ILE A 146 -7.14 -2.63 1.33
CA ILE A 146 -7.77 -2.01 0.16
C ILE A 146 -8.30 -0.65 0.57
N SER A 147 -7.73 0.42 0.00
CA SER A 147 -8.21 1.80 0.22
C SER A 147 -9.28 2.16 -0.78
N ARG A 148 -10.43 2.67 -0.31
CA ARG A 148 -11.53 3.18 -1.15
C ARG A 148 -11.34 4.66 -1.46
N HIS A 149 -12.07 5.13 -2.49
CA HIS A 149 -12.07 6.54 -2.91
C HIS A 149 -10.66 7.04 -3.22
N GLU A 150 -9.92 6.25 -3.96
CA GLU A 150 -8.58 6.60 -4.43
C GLU A 150 -8.64 7.04 -5.90
N TYR A 151 -7.66 7.82 -6.34
CA TYR A 151 -7.54 8.17 -7.74
C TYR A 151 -6.92 7.00 -8.52
N CYS A 152 -7.72 6.37 -9.38
CA CYS A 152 -7.34 5.18 -10.14
C CYS A 152 -7.36 5.38 -11.67
N ASP A 153 -7.72 6.56 -12.18
CA ASP A 153 -7.88 6.79 -13.62
C ASP A 153 -6.56 6.73 -14.40
N GLU A 154 -5.44 7.11 -13.76
CA GLU A 154 -4.10 7.05 -14.34
C GLU A 154 -3.35 5.78 -13.91
N LYS A 155 -4.06 4.64 -13.76
CA LYS A 155 -3.42 3.35 -13.56
C LYS A 155 -2.72 2.88 -14.83
N GLU A 156 -1.61 2.18 -14.66
CA GLU A 156 -0.83 1.58 -15.75
C GLU A 156 -0.88 0.06 -15.70
N ALA A 157 -0.82 -0.57 -16.86
CA ALA A 157 -0.72 -2.01 -16.98
C ALA A 157 0.73 -2.46 -16.94
N PHE A 158 1.01 -3.47 -16.12
CA PHE A 158 2.32 -4.09 -15.99
C PHE A 158 2.19 -5.60 -16.18
N GLU A 159 3.22 -6.23 -16.72
CA GLU A 159 3.31 -7.68 -16.75
C GLU A 159 4.02 -8.19 -15.48
N PHE A 160 3.37 -9.09 -14.76
CA PHE A 160 3.94 -9.72 -13.57
C PHE A 160 3.69 -11.22 -13.58
N GLU A 161 4.75 -12.03 -13.66
CA GLU A 161 4.70 -13.50 -13.77
C GLU A 161 3.70 -14.00 -14.83
N GLY A 162 3.68 -13.36 -16.03
CA GLY A 162 2.80 -13.74 -17.15
C GLY A 162 1.34 -13.29 -16.99
N ILE A 163 1.02 -12.47 -16.00
CA ILE A 163 -0.31 -11.90 -15.76
C ILE A 163 -0.21 -10.37 -15.85
N GLU A 164 -1.15 -9.77 -16.59
CA GLU A 164 -1.31 -8.32 -16.60
C GLU A 164 -1.95 -7.85 -15.30
N ILE A 165 -1.27 -6.95 -14.60
CA ILE A 165 -1.74 -6.32 -13.37
C ILE A 165 -1.85 -4.81 -13.57
N PHE A 166 -2.76 -4.16 -12.83
CA PHE A 166 -2.85 -2.70 -12.81
C PHE A 166 -2.16 -2.15 -11.55
N GLY A 167 -1.32 -1.15 -11.73
CA GLY A 167 -0.66 -0.42 -10.66
C GLY A 167 -0.75 1.08 -10.86
N TYR A 168 -0.42 1.85 -9.84
CA TYR A 168 -0.29 3.30 -9.99
C TYR A 168 0.80 3.65 -11.02
N SER A 169 0.54 4.66 -11.86
CA SER A 169 1.61 5.34 -12.59
C SER A 169 2.62 5.93 -11.60
N THR A 170 3.84 6.20 -12.06
CA THR A 170 4.88 6.78 -11.20
C THR A 170 4.48 8.14 -10.64
N SER A 171 3.75 8.95 -11.43
CA SER A 171 3.22 10.25 -10.98
C SER A 171 2.15 10.10 -9.90
N VAL A 172 1.18 9.18 -10.08
CA VAL A 172 0.16 8.90 -9.05
C VAL A 172 0.80 8.35 -7.78
N PHE A 173 1.81 7.48 -7.90
CA PHE A 173 2.53 6.94 -6.77
C PHE A 173 3.18 8.05 -5.92
N VAL A 174 3.90 8.98 -6.55
CA VAL A 174 4.55 10.10 -5.84
C VAL A 174 3.52 11.07 -5.27
N ALA A 175 2.46 11.39 -6.02
CA ALA A 175 1.38 12.26 -5.55
C ALA A 175 0.64 11.67 -4.35
N GLU A 176 0.40 10.35 -4.34
CA GLU A 176 -0.23 9.64 -3.22
C GLU A 176 0.62 9.72 -1.95
N LYS A 177 1.92 9.57 -2.07
CA LYS A 177 2.84 9.67 -0.94
C LYS A 177 2.97 11.10 -0.42
N LEU A 178 3.01 12.12 -1.28
CA LEU A 178 2.92 13.52 -0.86
C LEU A 178 1.62 13.78 -0.10
N ARG A 179 0.50 13.28 -0.60
CA ARG A 179 -0.79 13.35 0.09
C ARG A 179 -0.74 12.66 1.45
N ALA A 180 -0.17 11.46 1.54
CA ALA A 180 -0.07 10.70 2.79
C ALA A 180 0.78 11.43 3.86
N ILE A 181 1.81 12.17 3.46
CA ILE A 181 2.57 13.07 4.33
C ILE A 181 1.67 14.21 4.83
N CYS A 182 0.97 14.92 3.92
CA CYS A 182 0.07 16.01 4.28
C CYS A 182 -1.09 15.57 5.18
N GLN A 183 -1.56 14.34 5.05
CA GLN A 183 -2.61 13.76 5.90
C GLN A 183 -2.20 13.59 7.38
N GLN A 184 -0.93 13.73 7.71
CA GLN A 184 -0.46 13.68 9.10
C GLN A 184 -0.48 15.05 9.79
N MET A 185 -0.79 16.12 9.07
CA MET A 185 -0.82 17.47 9.63
C MET A 185 -2.07 17.70 10.47
N PRO A 186 -1.97 18.52 11.53
CA PRO A 186 -3.07 18.75 12.48
C PRO A 186 -4.38 19.15 11.78
N GLU A 187 -4.31 20.02 10.76
CA GLU A 187 -5.47 20.55 10.05
C GLU A 187 -6.28 19.45 9.35
N TYR A 188 -5.62 18.39 8.87
CA TYR A 188 -6.31 17.26 8.25
C TYR A 188 -6.69 16.17 9.26
N VAL A 189 -5.85 15.95 10.27
CA VAL A 189 -6.12 15.00 11.36
C VAL A 189 -7.45 15.33 12.07
N GLU A 190 -7.75 16.60 12.26
CA GLU A 190 -9.02 17.05 12.84
C GLU A 190 -10.22 16.69 11.96
N VAL A 191 -10.07 16.71 10.62
CA VAL A 191 -11.15 16.36 9.67
C VAL A 191 -11.51 14.89 9.76
N VAL A 192 -10.50 14.00 9.74
CA VAL A 192 -10.71 12.54 9.68
C VAL A 192 -10.64 11.87 11.06
N LYS A 193 -10.33 12.63 12.12
CA LYS A 193 -10.19 12.13 13.50
C LYS A 193 -9.25 10.93 13.59
N SER A 194 -8.16 10.97 12.81
CA SER A 194 -7.12 9.94 12.78
C SER A 194 -6.04 10.21 13.82
N HIS A 195 -5.19 9.21 14.04
CA HIS A 195 -3.98 9.38 14.83
C HIS A 195 -2.81 9.56 13.85
N PRO A 196 -2.09 10.71 13.89
CA PRO A 196 -0.96 10.94 13.01
C PRO A 196 0.18 9.97 13.33
N SER A 197 0.89 9.56 12.29
CA SER A 197 2.06 8.67 12.42
C SER A 197 3.19 9.14 11.50
N PRO A 198 4.47 9.02 11.92
CA PRO A 198 5.61 9.39 11.09
C PRO A 198 5.59 8.66 9.75
N ARG A 199 5.90 9.40 8.68
CA ARG A 199 5.91 8.92 7.29
C ARG A 199 7.30 8.93 6.66
N ALA A 200 8.35 8.71 7.44
CA ALA A 200 9.73 8.74 6.95
C ALA A 200 9.96 7.86 5.70
N ARG A 201 9.25 6.74 5.61
CA ARG A 201 9.28 5.84 4.44
C ARG A 201 8.80 6.52 3.16
N ASP A 202 7.77 7.36 3.25
CA ASP A 202 7.20 8.02 2.07
C ASP A 202 8.16 9.04 1.48
N PHE A 203 8.98 9.72 2.31
CA PHE A 203 10.05 10.60 1.83
C PHE A 203 11.11 9.85 1.03
N VAL A 204 11.52 8.68 1.51
CA VAL A 204 12.49 7.81 0.83
C VAL A 204 11.92 7.30 -0.49
N ASP A 205 10.70 6.79 -0.47
CA ASP A 205 10.03 6.23 -1.65
C ASP A 205 9.80 7.30 -2.73
N ILE A 206 9.42 8.54 -2.36
CA ILE A 206 9.30 9.68 -3.29
C ILE A 206 10.63 9.94 -3.99
N HIS A 207 11.73 10.04 -3.22
CA HIS A 207 13.05 10.28 -3.80
C HIS A 207 13.46 9.17 -4.75
N ILE A 208 13.28 7.90 -4.36
CA ILE A 208 13.67 6.75 -5.20
C ILE A 208 12.94 6.80 -6.55
N ILE A 209 11.61 6.92 -6.53
CA ILE A 209 10.81 6.90 -7.76
C ILE A 209 11.05 8.16 -8.59
N ALA A 210 11.00 9.34 -7.99
CA ALA A 210 11.15 10.58 -8.72
C ALA A 210 12.53 10.73 -9.36
N SER A 211 13.59 10.31 -8.66
CA SER A 211 14.94 10.35 -9.21
C SER A 211 15.18 9.29 -10.29
N HIS A 212 14.67 8.08 -10.10
CA HIS A 212 14.86 6.98 -11.06
C HIS A 212 14.14 7.24 -12.39
N TYR A 213 12.90 7.72 -12.33
CA TYR A 213 12.08 7.98 -13.52
C TYR A 213 12.16 9.41 -14.04
N GLY A 214 12.94 10.28 -13.37
CA GLY A 214 13.09 11.69 -13.79
C GLY A 214 11.80 12.48 -13.70
N ILE A 215 11.00 12.28 -12.63
CA ILE A 215 9.73 12.99 -12.47
C ILE A 215 10.00 14.49 -12.28
N SER A 216 9.43 15.30 -13.17
CA SER A 216 9.42 16.75 -13.05
C SER A 216 8.19 17.20 -12.25
N PHE A 217 8.39 18.06 -11.25
CA PHE A 217 7.30 18.65 -10.47
C PHE A 217 6.72 19.87 -11.21
N ASP A 218 6.23 19.64 -12.43
CA ASP A 218 5.71 20.62 -13.35
C ASP A 218 4.17 20.67 -13.35
N GLN A 219 3.59 21.44 -14.29
CA GLN A 219 2.14 21.61 -14.41
C GLN A 219 1.40 20.29 -14.66
N SER A 220 2.00 19.34 -15.39
CA SER A 220 1.38 18.02 -15.64
C SER A 220 1.31 17.19 -14.36
N PHE A 221 2.41 17.15 -13.59
CA PHE A 221 2.42 16.50 -12.29
C PHE A 221 1.45 17.19 -11.32
N PHE A 222 1.40 18.52 -11.32
CA PHE A 222 0.49 19.27 -10.47
C PHE A 222 -0.99 18.92 -10.74
N ALA A 223 -1.38 18.76 -12.01
CA ALA A 223 -2.74 18.34 -12.37
C ALA A 223 -3.08 16.92 -11.83
N THR A 224 -2.14 15.97 -11.87
CA THR A 224 -2.32 14.66 -11.25
C THR A 224 -2.42 14.77 -9.72
N LEU A 225 -1.57 15.61 -9.12
CA LEU A 225 -1.57 15.85 -7.66
C LEU A 225 -2.93 16.40 -7.19
N GLU A 226 -3.52 17.37 -7.91
CA GLU A 226 -4.84 17.93 -7.59
C GLU A 226 -5.92 16.85 -7.54
N LYS A 227 -5.93 15.94 -8.51
CA LYS A 227 -6.87 14.82 -8.55
C LYS A 227 -6.68 13.87 -7.37
N VAL A 228 -5.43 13.48 -7.08
CA VAL A 228 -5.08 12.57 -5.97
C VAL A 228 -5.45 13.18 -4.61
N PHE A 229 -5.14 14.47 -4.40
CA PHE A 229 -5.48 15.18 -3.15
C PHE A 229 -7.00 15.36 -3.02
N GLY A 230 -7.67 15.72 -4.12
CA GLY A 230 -9.11 15.95 -4.17
C GLY A 230 -9.93 14.72 -3.75
N LYS A 231 -9.52 13.50 -4.16
CA LYS A 231 -10.20 12.26 -3.76
C LYS A 231 -10.32 12.08 -2.24
N LYS A 232 -9.35 12.55 -1.49
CA LYS A 232 -9.32 12.49 -0.02
C LYS A 232 -9.60 13.83 0.65
N ARG A 233 -10.01 14.84 -0.12
CA ARG A 233 -10.28 16.20 0.37
C ARG A 233 -9.10 16.79 1.16
N VAL A 234 -7.86 16.44 0.77
CA VAL A 234 -6.65 17.00 1.38
C VAL A 234 -6.38 18.36 0.76
N PRO A 235 -6.27 19.44 1.54
CA PRO A 235 -5.94 20.76 1.01
C PRO A 235 -4.52 20.76 0.43
N ILE A 236 -4.38 21.20 -0.82
CA ILE A 236 -3.05 21.32 -1.47
C ILE A 236 -2.15 22.32 -0.73
N SER A 237 -2.72 23.30 -0.05
CA SER A 237 -1.97 24.26 0.78
C SER A 237 -1.16 23.61 1.89
N LEU A 238 -1.46 22.38 2.28
CA LEU A 238 -0.66 21.64 3.27
C LEU A 238 0.76 21.31 2.77
N LEU A 239 1.00 21.34 1.45
CA LEU A 239 2.36 21.21 0.93
C LEU A 239 3.30 22.29 1.47
N ASP A 240 2.79 23.50 1.72
CA ASP A 240 3.56 24.63 2.23
C ASP A 240 4.09 24.39 3.66
N SER A 241 3.39 23.54 4.42
CA SER A 241 3.71 23.19 5.81
C SER A 241 4.61 21.96 5.94
N VAL A 242 4.90 21.23 4.85
CA VAL A 242 5.78 20.03 4.88
C VAL A 242 7.15 20.37 5.49
N LYS A 243 7.71 21.52 5.17
CA LYS A 243 9.00 22.01 5.68
C LYS A 243 9.10 22.09 7.21
N GLU A 244 7.97 22.17 7.92
CA GLU A 244 7.88 22.31 9.38
C GLU A 244 7.75 20.93 10.07
N SER A 245 7.59 19.84 9.29
CA SER A 245 7.27 18.51 9.82
C SER A 245 8.49 17.60 10.07
N TYR A 246 9.71 18.11 9.95
CA TYR A 246 10.95 17.33 10.05
C TYR A 246 11.03 16.47 11.32
N ASP A 247 10.88 17.12 12.49
CA ASP A 247 11.03 16.46 13.80
C ASP A 247 9.97 15.37 14.02
N PHE A 248 8.78 15.57 13.46
CA PHE A 248 7.71 14.56 13.52
C PHE A 248 8.06 13.34 12.67
N HIS A 249 8.51 13.54 11.43
CA HIS A 249 8.74 12.44 10.52
C HIS A 249 10.04 11.68 10.76
N ILE A 250 11.10 12.34 11.24
CA ILE A 250 12.39 11.68 11.57
C ILE A 250 12.21 10.59 12.63
N ALA A 251 11.25 10.73 13.52
CA ALA A 251 10.96 9.74 14.55
C ALA A 251 10.61 8.34 13.97
N GLY A 252 10.16 8.28 12.71
CA GLY A 252 9.89 7.02 12.00
C GLY A 252 11.08 6.47 11.21
N PHE A 253 12.21 7.18 11.16
CA PHE A 253 13.31 6.82 10.25
C PHE A 253 14.10 5.59 10.71
N GLU A 254 14.18 5.34 12.03
CA GLU A 254 14.79 4.11 12.55
C GLU A 254 14.09 2.86 11.99
N GLY A 255 12.76 2.86 11.96
CA GLY A 255 11.99 1.77 11.34
C GLY A 255 12.21 1.64 9.81
N VAL A 256 12.73 2.66 9.14
CA VAL A 256 13.18 2.54 7.74
C VAL A 256 14.52 1.80 7.70
N ARG A 257 15.48 2.20 8.53
CA ARG A 257 16.81 1.54 8.65
C ARG A 257 16.68 0.04 8.90
N ASP A 258 15.77 -0.36 9.78
CA ASP A 258 15.53 -1.77 10.15
C ASP A 258 14.99 -2.63 8.99
N THR A 259 14.42 -2.00 7.96
CA THR A 259 13.78 -2.71 6.84
C THR A 259 14.58 -2.63 5.54
N VAL A 260 15.66 -1.87 5.50
CA VAL A 260 16.51 -1.67 4.32
C VAL A 260 17.30 -2.94 4.01
N LEU A 261 17.38 -3.27 2.72
CA LEU A 261 18.23 -4.36 2.23
C LEU A 261 19.71 -3.97 2.28
N HIS A 262 20.58 -4.95 2.45
CA HIS A 262 22.02 -4.76 2.71
C HIS A 262 22.76 -3.92 1.67
N ASP A 263 22.28 -3.98 0.42
CA ASP A 263 22.93 -3.32 -0.73
C ASP A 263 22.35 -1.93 -1.07
N PHE A 264 21.36 -1.44 -0.27
CA PHE A 264 20.78 -0.14 -0.49
C PHE A 264 21.53 0.95 0.28
N ASP A 265 22.07 1.93 -0.44
CA ASP A 265 22.77 3.08 0.15
C ASP A 265 21.78 4.10 0.73
N LEU A 266 21.31 3.82 1.95
CA LEU A 266 20.38 4.69 2.65
C LEU A 266 21.11 5.92 3.19
N GLN A 267 20.74 7.10 2.66
CA GLN A 267 21.22 8.38 3.15
C GLN A 267 20.54 8.78 4.47
N GLU A 268 21.03 9.83 5.14
CA GLU A 268 20.36 10.40 6.30
C GLU A 268 18.99 10.97 5.95
N PHE A 269 18.04 10.93 6.89
CA PHE A 269 16.66 11.38 6.65
C PHE A 269 16.58 12.79 6.07
N LYS A 270 17.48 13.67 6.50
CA LYS A 270 17.56 15.05 6.02
C LYS A 270 17.69 15.16 4.50
N PHE A 271 18.44 14.26 3.87
CA PHE A 271 18.61 14.22 2.42
C PHE A 271 17.26 14.03 1.69
N TYR A 272 16.47 13.06 2.12
CA TYR A 272 15.15 12.77 1.55
C TYR A 272 14.13 13.87 1.87
N PHE A 273 14.20 14.40 3.09
CA PHE A 273 13.33 15.48 3.52
C PHE A 273 13.55 16.74 2.71
N ASP A 274 14.80 17.17 2.54
CA ASP A 274 15.15 18.38 1.77
C ASP A 274 14.72 18.23 0.29
N TYR A 275 14.83 17.02 -0.29
CA TYR A 275 14.34 16.73 -1.63
C TYR A 275 12.83 16.96 -1.75
N VAL A 276 12.05 16.39 -0.84
CA VAL A 276 10.59 16.54 -0.83
C VAL A 276 10.18 17.99 -0.59
N VAL A 277 10.85 18.68 0.33
CA VAL A 277 10.60 20.13 0.57
C VAL A 277 10.88 20.96 -0.68
N SER A 278 11.94 20.63 -1.44
CA SER A 278 12.20 21.30 -2.72
C SER A 278 11.09 21.07 -3.74
N ALA A 279 10.64 19.81 -3.87
CA ALA A 279 9.50 19.46 -4.73
C ALA A 279 8.21 20.21 -4.35
N CYS A 280 7.93 20.32 -3.04
CA CYS A 280 6.78 21.09 -2.56
C CYS A 280 6.86 22.58 -2.95
N LYS A 281 8.05 23.20 -2.90
CA LYS A 281 8.25 24.60 -3.32
C LYS A 281 8.02 24.80 -4.81
N ASP A 282 8.48 23.85 -5.64
CA ASP A 282 8.23 23.90 -7.09
C ASP A 282 6.71 23.86 -7.37
N LEU A 283 5.98 22.95 -6.70
CA LEU A 283 4.53 22.83 -6.81
C LEU A 283 3.77 24.05 -6.28
N GLU A 284 4.23 24.67 -5.17
CA GLU A 284 3.66 25.92 -4.65
C GLU A 284 3.72 27.03 -5.68
N SER A 285 4.83 27.13 -6.43
CA SER A 285 5.01 28.13 -7.47
C SER A 285 4.01 28.01 -8.63
N LEU A 286 3.46 26.82 -8.86
CA LEU A 286 2.46 26.53 -9.89
C LEU A 286 1.05 26.89 -9.44
N ARG A 287 0.73 26.73 -8.17
CA ARG A 287 -0.57 27.06 -7.58
C ARG A 287 -0.89 28.56 -7.70
N ASN A 288 0.13 29.40 -7.69
CA ASN A 288 -0.01 30.86 -7.69
C ASN A 288 -0.01 31.48 -9.10
N LYS A 289 0.01 30.68 -10.15
CA LYS A 289 -0.09 31.10 -11.56
C LYS A 289 -1.48 30.84 -12.10
#